data_664910116c3c941d027b050989cc0ec1
#
_entry.id   664910116c3c941d027b050989cc0ec1
#
_cell.length_a   1.000
_cell.length_b   1.000
_cell.length_c   1.000
_cell.angle_alpha   90.00
_cell.angle_beta   90.00
_cell.angle_gamma   90.00
#
_symmetry.space_group_name_H-M   'P 1'
#
loop_
_entity.id
_entity.type
_entity.pdbx_description
1 polymer ?
#
loop_
_entity_poly.entity_id
_entity_poly.type
_entity_poly.pdbx_seq_one_letter_code
_entity_poly.pdbx_strand_id
1 'polypeptide(L)'
;MIRATQRRIELGLVTNASAGWKTVRRRWETDLAMYAPAVHHIEDHWRSLASVTERFGARSIGHALAGRAAARAAIDGGAKVILLSTLQNAPLAPLEKGVRYIVYGDCTSTQLATNYGGKTLGAPGSWICARIRRLKEHGCIFLCMSQWYQDALREEFEIPENQLQILPFYVDTEIWKPQANKIRNARKQILFIGGDLARKGADIVYELARQDKFRDVDFHIVSPHAEAGPSNIHPHRGLTSDSLDLVRLTSECDLFILPTRADASPIAALEAAACGLPAIITGRGGIREIVVDGGTGTVLPESKFEAFEKELSTYLDNSDMLAGRGRCARLHVEQNNSKTRHMQILHGVIARAAVSVQSPTAGVADTVREAIGATRRVTESAI
;
A
#
# COMPACT_ATOMS: atom_id res chain seq x y z
N MET A 1 -9.98 20.20 -36.36
CA MET A 1 -10.49 21.17 -35.35
C MET A 1 -11.58 20.49 -34.55
N ILE A 2 -11.28 19.68 -33.55
CA ILE A 2 -12.25 19.15 -32.58
C ILE A 2 -11.59 19.35 -31.22
N ARG A 3 -11.82 20.53 -30.63
CA ARG A 3 -11.63 20.74 -29.19
C ARG A 3 -12.83 20.08 -28.50
N ALA A 4 -12.71 18.78 -28.20
CA ALA A 4 -13.54 18.18 -27.19
C ALA A 4 -13.20 18.90 -25.88
N THR A 5 -14.15 19.64 -25.35
CA THR A 5 -14.14 20.22 -24.01
C THR A 5 -14.01 19.05 -23.00
N GLN A 6 -12.79 18.67 -22.70
CA GLN A 6 -12.48 17.78 -21.59
C GLN A 6 -12.91 18.53 -20.33
N ARG A 7 -14.15 18.28 -19.87
CA ARG A 7 -14.63 18.86 -18.61
C ARG A 7 -13.67 18.45 -17.52
N ARG A 8 -13.11 19.44 -16.85
CA ARG A 8 -12.17 19.24 -15.73
C ARG A 8 -12.88 18.44 -14.64
N ILE A 9 -12.29 17.32 -14.22
CA ILE A 9 -12.79 16.53 -13.09
C ILE A 9 -12.44 17.29 -11.81
N GLU A 10 -13.45 17.65 -11.03
CA GLU A 10 -13.31 18.34 -9.75
C GLU A 10 -12.98 17.30 -8.66
N LEU A 11 -11.68 16.97 -8.54
CA LEU A 11 -11.15 15.94 -7.63
C LEU A 11 -10.73 16.56 -6.31
N GLY A 12 -11.16 15.96 -5.20
CA GLY A 12 -10.63 16.19 -3.86
C GLY A 12 -9.81 15.00 -3.39
N LEU A 13 -8.60 15.25 -2.87
CA LEU A 13 -7.77 14.26 -2.22
C LEU A 13 -7.86 14.42 -0.72
N VAL A 14 -8.36 13.40 -0.03
CA VAL A 14 -8.42 13.32 1.43
C VAL A 14 -7.44 12.25 1.89
N THR A 15 -6.30 12.67 2.42
CA THR A 15 -5.17 11.79 2.70
C THR A 15 -4.75 11.82 4.16
N ASN A 16 -4.10 10.75 4.63
CA ASN A 16 -3.46 10.71 5.93
C ASN A 16 -1.96 10.40 5.80
N ALA A 17 -1.18 10.66 6.85
CA ALA A 17 0.27 10.45 6.88
C ALA A 17 0.71 9.39 7.90
N SER A 18 -0.20 8.48 8.31
CA SER A 18 0.16 7.39 9.21
C SER A 18 0.96 6.31 8.48
N ALA A 19 2.06 5.85 9.09
CA ALA A 19 2.88 4.73 8.59
C ALA A 19 3.10 4.76 7.05
N GLY A 20 2.78 3.66 6.34
CA GLY A 20 2.94 3.54 4.87
C GLY A 20 2.10 4.53 4.04
N TRP A 21 1.01 5.07 4.61
CA TRP A 21 0.15 6.04 3.95
C TRP A 21 0.83 7.37 3.64
N LYS A 22 1.89 7.72 4.36
CA LYS A 22 2.72 8.89 4.04
C LYS A 22 3.34 8.79 2.64
N THR A 23 3.75 7.60 2.24
CA THR A 23 4.29 7.33 0.89
C THR A 23 3.18 7.38 -0.16
N VAL A 24 2.00 6.79 0.11
CA VAL A 24 0.81 6.87 -0.76
C VAL A 24 0.43 8.32 -1.02
N ARG A 25 0.28 9.11 0.05
CA ARG A 25 -0.06 10.53 -0.01
C ARG A 25 0.84 11.28 -0.97
N ARG A 26 2.16 11.22 -0.75
CA ARG A 26 3.14 11.95 -1.54
C ARG A 26 3.12 11.55 -3.02
N ARG A 27 2.99 10.25 -3.30
CA ARG A 27 2.87 9.76 -4.68
C ARG A 27 1.59 10.28 -5.34
N TRP A 28 0.45 10.26 -4.64
CA TRP A 28 -0.80 10.78 -5.19
C TRP A 28 -0.78 12.29 -5.43
N GLU A 29 -0.20 13.09 -4.54
CA GLU A 29 -0.05 14.53 -4.73
C GLU A 29 0.72 14.85 -6.01
N THR A 30 1.74 14.04 -6.34
CA THR A 30 2.52 14.19 -7.57
C THR A 30 1.78 13.61 -8.78
N ASP A 31 1.32 12.37 -8.70
CA ASP A 31 0.82 11.62 -9.85
C ASP A 31 -0.58 12.06 -10.30
N LEU A 32 -1.37 12.65 -9.41
CA LEU A 32 -2.70 13.20 -9.71
C LEU A 32 -2.69 14.72 -9.91
N ALA A 33 -1.52 15.35 -9.94
CA ALA A 33 -1.40 16.81 -10.13
C ALA A 33 -2.09 17.31 -11.42
N MET A 34 -2.19 16.46 -12.45
CA MET A 34 -2.91 16.77 -13.69
C MET A 34 -4.40 17.11 -13.50
N TYR A 35 -5.02 16.61 -12.43
CA TYR A 35 -6.40 16.97 -12.08
C TYR A 35 -6.48 18.28 -11.29
N ALA A 36 -5.32 18.85 -10.88
CA ALA A 36 -5.24 19.98 -9.95
C ALA A 36 -6.18 19.81 -8.74
N PRO A 37 -6.03 18.68 -8.00
CA PRO A 37 -6.96 18.33 -6.93
C PRO A 37 -6.86 19.28 -5.77
N ALA A 38 -7.99 19.52 -5.08
CA ALA A 38 -7.97 20.12 -3.75
C ALA A 38 -7.46 19.07 -2.75
N VAL A 39 -6.26 19.30 -2.17
CA VAL A 39 -5.63 18.37 -1.24
C VAL A 39 -5.96 18.75 0.19
N HIS A 40 -6.53 17.83 0.96
CA HIS A 40 -6.89 18.00 2.35
C HIS A 40 -6.26 16.90 3.20
N HIS A 41 -5.48 17.29 4.18
CA HIS A 41 -4.81 16.35 5.08
C HIS A 41 -5.65 16.12 6.34
N ILE A 42 -5.86 14.86 6.67
CA ILE A 42 -6.63 14.47 7.85
C ILE A 42 -5.94 14.98 9.14
N GLU A 43 -4.60 15.02 9.15
CA GLU A 43 -3.82 15.52 10.27
C GLU A 43 -4.11 16.97 10.64
N ASP A 44 -4.44 17.81 9.66
CA ASP A 44 -4.76 19.22 9.90
C ASP A 44 -6.06 19.37 10.71
N HIS A 45 -6.96 18.41 10.57
CA HIS A 45 -8.22 18.33 11.30
C HIS A 45 -8.11 17.50 12.60
N TRP A 46 -7.11 16.59 12.66
CA TRP A 46 -6.90 15.70 13.80
C TRP A 46 -6.37 16.43 15.03
N ARG A 47 -5.47 17.40 14.86
CA ARG A 47 -4.81 18.11 15.97
C ARG A 47 -5.79 18.75 16.95
N SER A 48 -6.94 19.22 16.46
CA SER A 48 -8.02 19.79 17.30
C SER A 48 -8.89 18.74 17.98
N LEU A 49 -8.89 17.49 17.50
CA LEU A 49 -9.76 16.40 17.99
C LEU A 49 -8.99 15.35 18.82
N ALA A 50 -7.67 15.24 18.64
CA ALA A 50 -6.84 14.20 19.24
C ALA A 50 -6.88 14.22 20.78
N SER A 51 -6.79 15.39 21.39
CA SER A 51 -6.81 15.54 22.86
C SER A 51 -8.12 15.05 23.50
N VAL A 52 -9.23 15.15 22.78
CA VAL A 52 -10.54 14.70 23.27
C VAL A 52 -10.74 13.21 23.05
N THR A 53 -10.40 12.71 21.85
CA THR A 53 -10.68 11.32 21.47
C THR A 53 -9.70 10.31 22.07
N GLU A 54 -8.44 10.69 22.30
CA GLU A 54 -7.45 9.84 22.98
C GLU A 54 -7.80 9.68 24.47
N ARG A 55 -8.29 10.73 25.12
CA ARG A 55 -8.69 10.72 26.53
C ARG A 55 -9.85 9.76 26.81
N PHE A 56 -10.70 9.49 25.82
CA PHE A 56 -11.85 8.58 25.93
C PHE A 56 -11.64 7.25 25.21
N GLY A 57 -10.44 6.91 24.73
CA GLY A 57 -10.16 5.68 24.02
C GLY A 57 -10.89 5.57 22.65
N ALA A 58 -11.34 6.69 22.08
CA ALA A 58 -12.23 6.76 20.93
C ALA A 58 -11.48 7.10 19.61
N ARG A 59 -10.27 6.56 19.42
CA ARG A 59 -9.44 6.85 18.22
C ARG A 59 -10.18 6.68 16.90
N SER A 60 -11.01 5.66 16.77
CA SER A 60 -11.78 5.39 15.53
C SER A 60 -12.78 6.49 15.22
N ILE A 61 -13.43 7.04 16.24
CA ILE A 61 -14.36 8.17 16.09
C ILE A 61 -13.59 9.41 15.65
N GLY A 62 -12.41 9.64 16.24
CA GLY A 62 -11.54 10.74 15.87
C GLY A 62 -11.10 10.69 14.41
N HIS A 63 -10.67 9.52 13.92
CA HIS A 63 -10.34 9.33 12.50
C HIS A 63 -11.52 9.61 11.59
N ALA A 64 -12.71 9.11 11.95
CA ALA A 64 -13.92 9.34 11.16
C ALA A 64 -14.35 10.83 11.15
N LEU A 65 -14.21 11.54 12.28
CA LEU A 65 -14.51 12.97 12.37
C LEU A 65 -13.52 13.83 11.57
N ALA A 66 -12.23 13.53 11.66
CA ALA A 66 -11.21 14.21 10.89
C ALA A 66 -11.39 13.97 9.39
N GLY A 67 -11.69 12.73 8.98
CA GLY A 67 -12.04 12.38 7.60
C GLY A 67 -13.29 13.13 7.11
N ARG A 68 -14.32 13.27 7.98
CA ARG A 68 -15.52 14.09 7.67
C ARG A 68 -15.16 15.56 7.43
N ALA A 69 -14.33 16.15 8.29
CA ALA A 69 -13.96 17.56 8.18
C ALA A 69 -13.14 17.80 6.89
N ALA A 70 -12.17 16.95 6.59
CA ALA A 70 -11.38 17.04 5.36
C ALA A 70 -12.23 16.83 4.10
N ALA A 71 -13.15 15.86 4.10
CA ALA A 71 -14.06 15.64 2.99
C ALA A 71 -15.05 16.83 2.81
N ARG A 72 -15.54 17.42 3.90
CA ARG A 72 -16.36 18.63 3.86
C ARG A 72 -15.59 19.78 3.21
N ALA A 73 -14.37 20.06 3.65
CA ALA A 73 -13.55 21.12 3.08
C ALA A 73 -13.30 20.90 1.56
N ALA A 74 -13.10 19.65 1.13
CA ALA A 74 -12.98 19.33 -0.29
C ALA A 74 -14.27 19.64 -1.08
N ILE A 75 -15.44 19.28 -0.54
CA ILE A 75 -16.76 19.56 -1.15
C ILE A 75 -17.01 21.05 -1.22
N ASP A 76 -16.76 21.79 -0.14
CA ASP A 76 -16.94 23.24 -0.09
C ASP A 76 -15.99 23.95 -1.08
N GLY A 77 -14.83 23.37 -1.37
CA GLY A 77 -13.90 23.76 -2.43
C GLY A 77 -14.34 23.34 -3.85
N GLY A 78 -15.52 22.73 -4.01
CA GLY A 78 -16.11 22.38 -5.31
C GLY A 78 -15.85 20.94 -5.77
N ALA A 79 -15.16 20.11 -5.00
CA ALA A 79 -14.90 18.73 -5.41
C ALA A 79 -16.19 17.92 -5.55
N LYS A 80 -16.28 17.16 -6.64
CA LYS A 80 -17.40 16.24 -6.94
C LYS A 80 -17.00 14.78 -6.85
N VAL A 81 -15.71 14.49 -6.97
CA VAL A 81 -15.13 13.16 -6.74
C VAL A 81 -14.15 13.29 -5.59
N ILE A 82 -14.33 12.49 -4.55
CA ILE A 82 -13.46 12.48 -3.36
C ILE A 82 -12.70 11.16 -3.35
N LEU A 83 -11.36 11.22 -3.52
CA LEU A 83 -10.48 10.09 -3.28
C LEU A 83 -9.96 10.15 -1.85
N LEU A 84 -10.38 9.19 -1.03
CA LEU A 84 -10.13 9.15 0.40
C LEU A 84 -9.25 7.97 0.76
N SER A 85 -8.16 8.23 1.49
CA SER A 85 -7.27 7.19 2.00
C SER A 85 -7.80 6.60 3.30
N THR A 86 -7.72 5.30 3.38
CA THR A 86 -8.13 4.39 4.46
C THR A 86 -9.64 4.33 4.75
N LEU A 87 -10.10 3.10 4.99
CA LEU A 87 -11.49 2.86 5.35
C LEU A 87 -11.88 3.54 6.67
N GLN A 88 -10.94 3.66 7.60
CA GLN A 88 -11.17 4.22 8.94
C GLN A 88 -11.57 5.71 8.91
N ASN A 89 -11.20 6.43 7.86
CA ASN A 89 -11.53 7.85 7.68
C ASN A 89 -12.88 8.07 6.99
N ALA A 90 -13.46 7.05 6.38
CA ALA A 90 -14.66 7.15 5.57
C ALA A 90 -16.01 7.15 6.32
N PRO A 91 -16.18 6.55 7.52
CA PRO A 91 -17.51 6.27 8.07
C PRO A 91 -18.41 7.48 8.28
N LEU A 92 -17.87 8.66 8.52
CA LEU A 92 -18.63 9.91 8.70
C LEU A 92 -18.56 10.86 7.50
N ALA A 93 -18.07 10.41 6.34
CA ALA A 93 -18.05 11.23 5.12
C ALA A 93 -19.42 11.85 4.80
N PRO A 94 -19.49 13.13 4.39
CA PRO A 94 -20.74 13.77 4.01
C PRO A 94 -21.30 13.16 2.72
N LEU A 95 -22.44 12.48 2.78
CA LEU A 95 -23.05 11.82 1.63
C LEU A 95 -24.01 12.76 0.90
N GLU A 96 -23.46 13.64 0.07
CA GLU A 96 -24.22 14.64 -0.68
C GLU A 96 -24.59 14.15 -2.08
N LYS A 97 -25.78 14.54 -2.55
CA LYS A 97 -26.20 14.28 -3.93
C LYS A 97 -25.23 14.97 -4.90
N GLY A 98 -24.73 14.21 -5.90
CA GLY A 98 -23.78 14.72 -6.87
C GLY A 98 -22.31 14.71 -6.42
N VAL A 99 -22.01 14.12 -5.27
CA VAL A 99 -20.63 13.79 -4.84
C VAL A 99 -20.42 12.29 -4.90
N ARG A 100 -19.27 11.82 -5.36
CA ARG A 100 -18.88 10.41 -5.39
C ARG A 100 -17.63 10.19 -4.58
N TYR A 101 -17.60 9.08 -3.87
CA TYR A 101 -16.47 8.68 -3.05
C TYR A 101 -15.76 7.49 -3.67
N ILE A 102 -14.43 7.56 -3.64
CA ILE A 102 -13.51 6.46 -3.93
C ILE A 102 -12.70 6.28 -2.64
N VAL A 103 -12.82 5.13 -1.99
CA VAL A 103 -12.10 4.81 -0.75
C VAL A 103 -11.01 3.81 -1.06
N TYR A 104 -9.75 4.21 -0.89
CA TYR A 104 -8.59 3.34 -1.07
C TYR A 104 -8.12 2.80 0.29
N GLY A 105 -8.03 1.48 0.44
CA GLY A 105 -7.70 0.86 1.71
C GLY A 105 -6.87 -0.41 1.59
N ASP A 106 -6.31 -0.80 2.72
CA ASP A 106 -5.44 -1.97 2.89
C ASP A 106 -6.00 -3.03 3.85
N CYS A 107 -6.90 -2.64 4.76
CA CYS A 107 -7.55 -3.56 5.69
C CYS A 107 -8.84 -2.97 6.27
N THR A 108 -9.74 -3.85 6.74
CA THR A 108 -10.90 -3.49 7.57
C THR A 108 -10.48 -3.30 9.03
N SER A 109 -11.39 -2.76 9.86
CA SER A 109 -11.14 -2.66 11.30
C SER A 109 -11.01 -4.03 11.97
N THR A 110 -11.73 -5.03 11.49
CA THR A 110 -11.64 -6.42 11.96
C THR A 110 -10.27 -7.03 11.61
N GLN A 111 -9.85 -6.88 10.35
CA GLN A 111 -8.53 -7.33 9.90
C GLN A 111 -7.41 -6.63 10.67
N LEU A 112 -7.54 -5.32 10.91
CA LEU A 112 -6.59 -4.56 11.70
C LEU A 112 -6.47 -5.12 13.13
N ALA A 113 -7.60 -5.36 13.80
CA ALA A 113 -7.60 -5.90 15.15
C ALA A 113 -7.00 -7.32 15.21
N THR A 114 -7.39 -8.20 14.28
CA THR A 114 -6.91 -9.58 14.24
C THR A 114 -5.41 -9.68 13.95
N ASN A 115 -4.91 -8.88 13.00
CA ASN A 115 -3.51 -8.96 12.58
C ASN A 115 -2.56 -8.17 13.46
N TYR A 116 -3.00 -7.06 14.05
CA TYR A 116 -2.15 -6.16 14.85
C TYR A 116 -2.37 -6.30 16.36
N GLY A 117 -3.17 -7.30 16.79
CA GLY A 117 -3.41 -7.58 18.21
C GLY A 117 -4.21 -6.50 18.92
N GLY A 118 -4.97 -5.70 18.18
CA GLY A 118 -5.86 -4.67 18.73
C GLY A 118 -7.19 -5.24 19.21
N LYS A 119 -7.89 -4.49 20.05
CA LYS A 119 -9.31 -4.79 20.32
C LYS A 119 -10.11 -4.47 19.06
N THR A 120 -11.02 -5.35 18.67
CA THR A 120 -11.96 -5.12 17.56
C THR A 120 -12.72 -3.82 17.81
N LEU A 121 -12.48 -2.82 16.99
CA LEU A 121 -13.13 -1.51 17.06
C LEU A 121 -14.56 -1.52 16.48
N GLY A 122 -15.17 -2.67 16.43
CA GLY A 122 -16.54 -2.81 15.97
C GLY A 122 -16.92 -4.28 15.90
N ALA A 123 -17.72 -4.74 16.88
CA ALA A 123 -18.46 -5.98 16.70
C ALA A 123 -19.33 -5.86 15.41
N PRO A 124 -19.62 -6.96 14.71
CA PRO A 124 -20.65 -6.98 13.67
C PRO A 124 -21.93 -6.33 14.22
N GLY A 125 -22.41 -5.27 13.59
CA GLY A 125 -23.53 -4.48 14.12
C GLY A 125 -23.15 -3.11 14.71
N SER A 126 -21.86 -2.78 14.82
CA SER A 126 -21.40 -1.48 15.30
C SER A 126 -21.87 -0.32 14.39
N TRP A 127 -21.89 0.90 14.95
CA TRP A 127 -22.20 2.11 14.19
C TRP A 127 -21.27 2.30 12.96
N ILE A 128 -20.02 1.84 13.04
CA ILE A 128 -19.06 1.87 11.92
C ILE A 128 -19.56 1.02 10.76
N CYS A 129 -20.00 -0.21 11.02
CA CYS A 129 -20.56 -1.10 9.98
C CYS A 129 -21.78 -0.49 9.31
N ALA A 130 -22.69 0.11 10.10
CA ALA A 130 -23.85 0.81 9.55
C ALA A 130 -23.44 2.00 8.65
N ARG A 131 -22.37 2.72 8.99
CA ARG A 131 -21.86 3.83 8.19
C ARG A 131 -21.19 3.38 6.89
N ILE A 132 -20.46 2.27 6.91
CA ILE A 132 -19.87 1.70 5.69
C ILE A 132 -20.97 1.18 4.75
N ARG A 133 -22.04 0.58 5.28
CA ARG A 133 -23.21 0.22 4.47
C ARG A 133 -23.84 1.44 3.79
N ARG A 134 -23.91 2.57 4.46
CA ARG A 134 -24.40 3.83 3.82
C ARG A 134 -23.47 4.33 2.71
N LEU A 135 -22.16 4.16 2.83
CA LEU A 135 -21.23 4.44 1.73
C LEU A 135 -21.51 3.53 0.53
N LYS A 136 -21.77 2.24 0.78
CA LYS A 136 -22.21 1.28 -0.25
C LYS A 136 -23.49 1.77 -0.95
N GLU A 137 -24.51 2.09 -0.18
CA GLU A 137 -25.79 2.60 -0.70
C GLU A 137 -25.65 3.92 -1.49
N HIS A 138 -24.69 4.75 -1.12
CA HIS A 138 -24.35 5.97 -1.85
C HIS A 138 -23.57 5.71 -3.16
N GLY A 139 -23.19 4.46 -3.45
CA GLY A 139 -22.46 4.10 -4.65
C GLY A 139 -20.95 4.39 -4.56
N CYS A 140 -20.37 4.32 -3.35
CA CYS A 140 -18.92 4.44 -3.14
C CYS A 140 -18.19 3.33 -3.89
N ILE A 141 -17.04 3.67 -4.50
CA ILE A 141 -16.11 2.67 -5.06
C ILE A 141 -15.02 2.41 -4.03
N PHE A 142 -14.77 1.14 -3.74
CA PHE A 142 -13.72 0.71 -2.83
C PHE A 142 -12.53 0.19 -3.64
N LEU A 143 -11.40 0.90 -3.58
CA LEU A 143 -10.13 0.48 -4.14
C LEU A 143 -9.38 -0.36 -3.10
N CYS A 144 -9.08 -1.60 -3.46
CA CYS A 144 -8.50 -2.58 -2.56
C CYS A 144 -7.03 -2.82 -2.90
N MET A 145 -6.13 -2.61 -1.93
CA MET A 145 -4.70 -2.87 -2.12
C MET A 145 -4.40 -4.37 -2.36
N SER A 146 -5.30 -5.25 -1.94
CA SER A 146 -5.14 -6.69 -2.04
C SER A 146 -6.48 -7.41 -2.18
N GLN A 147 -6.45 -8.64 -2.70
CA GLN A 147 -7.59 -9.54 -2.69
C GLN A 147 -8.04 -9.84 -1.25
N TRP A 148 -7.07 -10.03 -0.33
CA TRP A 148 -7.33 -10.23 1.09
C TRP A 148 -8.21 -9.14 1.71
N TYR A 149 -7.98 -7.87 1.36
CA TYR A 149 -8.84 -6.77 1.82
C TYR A 149 -10.17 -6.72 1.08
N GLN A 150 -10.19 -7.01 -0.24
CA GLN A 150 -11.41 -7.06 -1.02
C GLN A 150 -12.38 -8.12 -0.50
N ASP A 151 -11.87 -9.31 -0.18
CA ASP A 151 -12.67 -10.41 0.38
C ASP A 151 -13.32 -10.02 1.71
N ALA A 152 -12.57 -9.36 2.60
CA ALA A 152 -13.11 -8.86 3.84
C ALA A 152 -14.22 -7.80 3.64
N LEU A 153 -14.08 -6.90 2.67
CA LEU A 153 -15.15 -5.93 2.34
C LEU A 153 -16.42 -6.64 1.85
N ARG A 154 -16.26 -7.72 1.08
CA ARG A 154 -17.36 -8.53 0.58
C ARG A 154 -18.04 -9.29 1.73
N GLU A 155 -17.26 -9.91 2.60
CA GLU A 155 -17.75 -10.73 3.71
C GLU A 155 -18.35 -9.90 4.86
N GLU A 156 -17.66 -8.81 5.28
CA GLU A 156 -18.07 -8.02 6.45
C GLU A 156 -19.19 -7.01 6.14
N PHE A 157 -19.20 -6.45 4.92
CA PHE A 157 -20.10 -5.35 4.55
C PHE A 157 -20.97 -5.64 3.35
N GLU A 158 -20.85 -6.82 2.74
CA GLU A 158 -21.62 -7.22 1.54
C GLU A 158 -21.46 -6.21 0.40
N ILE A 159 -20.24 -5.65 0.21
CA ILE A 159 -19.97 -4.71 -0.87
C ILE A 159 -20.09 -5.47 -2.21
N PRO A 160 -20.91 -4.98 -3.16
CA PRO A 160 -21.12 -5.66 -4.44
C PRO A 160 -19.90 -5.50 -5.35
N GLU A 161 -19.68 -6.47 -6.25
CA GLU A 161 -18.51 -6.57 -7.11
C GLU A 161 -18.28 -5.32 -7.98
N ASN A 162 -19.35 -4.67 -8.46
CA ASN A 162 -19.27 -3.46 -9.27
C ASN A 162 -18.77 -2.21 -8.49
N GLN A 163 -18.71 -2.28 -7.16
CA GLN A 163 -18.13 -1.24 -6.29
C GLN A 163 -16.74 -1.61 -5.78
N LEU A 164 -16.24 -2.80 -6.08
CA LEU A 164 -14.92 -3.27 -5.69
C LEU A 164 -13.95 -3.18 -6.87
N GLN A 165 -12.74 -2.72 -6.62
CA GLN A 165 -11.67 -2.69 -7.61
C GLN A 165 -10.33 -2.97 -6.94
N ILE A 166 -9.63 -4.00 -7.39
CA ILE A 166 -8.25 -4.23 -6.97
C ILE A 166 -7.36 -3.13 -7.56
N LEU A 167 -6.62 -2.48 -6.68
CA LEU A 167 -5.60 -1.50 -7.02
C LEU A 167 -4.40 -1.72 -6.09
N PRO A 168 -3.48 -2.64 -6.40
CA PRO A 168 -2.30 -2.87 -5.59
C PRO A 168 -1.46 -1.61 -5.49
N PHE A 169 -0.74 -1.46 -4.38
CA PHE A 169 0.24 -0.40 -4.29
C PHE A 169 1.32 -0.57 -5.37
N TYR A 170 1.89 0.53 -5.85
CA TYR A 170 2.89 0.48 -6.92
C TYR A 170 4.27 0.92 -6.45
N VAL A 171 5.26 0.48 -7.20
CA VAL A 171 6.63 0.97 -7.13
C VAL A 171 7.05 1.55 -8.48
N ASP A 172 7.83 2.63 -8.46
CA ASP A 172 8.41 3.18 -9.68
C ASP A 172 9.59 2.31 -10.11
N THR A 173 9.36 1.47 -11.11
CA THR A 173 10.33 0.48 -11.60
C THR A 173 11.48 1.09 -12.39
N GLU A 174 11.41 2.38 -12.74
CA GLU A 174 12.53 3.13 -13.33
C GLU A 174 13.51 3.63 -12.27
N ILE A 175 13.01 3.86 -11.06
CA ILE A 175 13.82 4.26 -9.90
C ILE A 175 14.32 3.01 -9.17
N TRP A 176 13.38 2.13 -8.77
CA TRP A 176 13.69 0.88 -8.07
C TRP A 176 14.00 -0.22 -9.09
N LYS A 177 15.27 -0.46 -9.34
CA LYS A 177 15.72 -1.45 -10.32
C LYS A 177 17.05 -2.08 -9.93
N PRO A 178 17.34 -3.29 -10.42
CA PRO A 178 18.64 -3.92 -10.22
C PRO A 178 19.74 -3.03 -10.79
N GLN A 179 20.91 -3.02 -10.15
CA GLN A 179 22.09 -2.39 -10.73
C GLN A 179 22.60 -3.21 -11.93
N ALA A 180 22.87 -2.54 -13.05
CA ALA A 180 23.37 -3.18 -14.27
C ALA A 180 24.73 -3.89 -14.03
N ASN A 181 25.57 -3.30 -13.20
CA ASN A 181 26.90 -3.79 -12.86
C ASN A 181 27.03 -4.03 -11.35
N LYS A 182 26.13 -4.85 -10.77
CA LYS A 182 26.21 -5.19 -9.36
C LYS A 182 27.56 -5.87 -9.07
N ILE A 183 28.38 -5.20 -8.25
CA ILE A 183 29.60 -5.80 -7.72
C ILE A 183 29.16 -6.96 -6.82
N ARG A 184 29.60 -8.17 -7.15
CA ARG A 184 29.37 -9.33 -6.28
C ARG A 184 30.28 -9.20 -5.06
N ASN A 185 29.70 -8.78 -3.95
CA ASN A 185 30.43 -8.79 -2.68
C ASN A 185 30.83 -10.23 -2.29
N ALA A 186 31.96 -10.39 -1.66
CA ALA A 186 32.39 -11.69 -1.14
C ALA A 186 31.39 -12.23 -0.09
N ARG A 187 30.75 -11.32 0.65
CA ARG A 187 29.75 -11.61 1.67
C ARG A 187 28.35 -11.34 1.11
N LYS A 188 27.39 -12.20 1.44
CA LYS A 188 25.99 -11.99 1.07
C LYS A 188 25.39 -10.85 1.89
N GLN A 189 24.56 -10.03 1.23
CA GLN A 189 23.96 -8.82 1.77
C GLN A 189 22.46 -9.04 1.99
N ILE A 190 22.03 -9.08 3.25
CA ILE A 190 20.64 -9.31 3.64
C ILE A 190 20.02 -7.99 4.06
N LEU A 191 18.86 -7.64 3.51
CA LEU A 191 18.17 -6.39 3.77
C LEU A 191 16.92 -6.60 4.61
N PHE A 192 16.81 -5.82 5.68
CA PHE A 192 15.58 -5.64 6.47
C PHE A 192 15.19 -4.16 6.49
N ILE A 193 13.90 -3.85 6.25
CA ILE A 193 13.37 -2.48 6.32
C ILE A 193 12.13 -2.47 7.21
N GLY A 194 12.15 -1.69 8.30
CA GLY A 194 11.00 -1.60 9.20
C GLY A 194 11.08 -0.46 10.21
N GLY A 195 10.07 0.43 10.23
CA GLY A 195 9.99 1.53 11.20
C GLY A 195 9.66 1.07 12.62
N ASP A 196 8.83 0.03 12.75
CA ASP A 196 8.47 -0.61 14.01
C ASP A 196 9.18 -1.96 14.11
N LEU A 197 10.33 -1.98 14.79
CA LEU A 197 11.23 -3.14 14.86
C LEU A 197 10.53 -4.38 15.45
N ALA A 198 9.79 -4.22 16.54
CA ALA A 198 9.14 -5.33 17.22
C ALA A 198 8.03 -5.97 16.35
N ARG A 199 7.16 -5.16 15.78
CA ARG A 199 6.10 -5.64 14.89
C ARG A 199 6.64 -6.25 13.61
N LYS A 200 7.71 -5.71 13.06
CA LYS A 200 8.36 -6.17 11.82
C LYS A 200 9.30 -7.36 12.04
N GLY A 201 9.53 -7.79 13.30
CA GLY A 201 10.30 -8.97 13.63
C GLY A 201 11.82 -8.79 13.52
N ALA A 202 12.32 -7.56 13.75
CA ALA A 202 13.76 -7.29 13.71
C ALA A 202 14.56 -8.13 14.71
N ASP A 203 13.97 -8.51 15.85
CA ASP A 203 14.56 -9.41 16.85
C ASP A 203 15.05 -10.73 16.23
N ILE A 204 14.26 -11.33 15.33
CA ILE A 204 14.67 -12.54 14.58
C ILE A 204 15.89 -12.24 13.69
N VAL A 205 15.91 -11.08 13.03
CA VAL A 205 17.04 -10.71 12.15
C VAL A 205 18.30 -10.47 12.95
N TYR A 206 18.20 -9.81 14.11
CA TYR A 206 19.32 -9.64 15.03
C TYR A 206 19.81 -10.96 15.60
N GLU A 207 18.92 -11.91 15.87
CA GLU A 207 19.27 -13.24 16.36
C GLU A 207 19.96 -14.08 15.27
N LEU A 208 19.49 -14.02 14.00
CA LEU A 208 20.15 -14.64 12.86
C LEU A 208 21.59 -14.12 12.71
N ALA A 209 21.79 -12.81 12.81
CA ALA A 209 23.11 -12.20 12.67
C ALA A 209 24.11 -12.63 13.77
N ARG A 210 23.61 -13.08 14.93
CA ARG A 210 24.44 -13.59 16.05
C ARG A 210 24.88 -15.04 15.88
N GLN A 211 24.30 -15.79 14.92
CA GLN A 211 24.67 -17.19 14.71
C GLN A 211 26.01 -17.29 14.01
N ASP A 212 26.94 -18.13 14.52
CA ASP A 212 28.27 -18.31 13.95
C ASP A 212 28.25 -18.69 12.47
N LYS A 213 27.27 -19.49 12.04
CA LYS A 213 27.10 -19.89 10.64
C LYS A 213 26.81 -18.75 9.70
N PHE A 214 26.32 -17.59 10.20
CA PHE A 214 26.04 -16.38 9.43
C PHE A 214 27.05 -15.25 9.68
N ARG A 215 28.18 -15.51 10.32
CA ARG A 215 29.23 -14.51 10.58
C ARG A 215 29.78 -13.86 9.30
N ASP A 216 29.73 -14.59 8.18
CA ASP A 216 30.19 -14.12 6.87
C ASP A 216 29.02 -13.59 5.99
N VAL A 217 27.89 -13.23 6.58
CA VAL A 217 26.72 -12.61 5.98
C VAL A 217 26.53 -11.23 6.60
N ASP A 218 26.32 -10.20 5.79
CA ASP A 218 26.06 -8.84 6.25
C ASP A 218 24.56 -8.55 6.31
N PHE A 219 24.10 -8.00 7.43
CA PHE A 219 22.70 -7.68 7.67
C PHE A 219 22.51 -6.16 7.74
N HIS A 220 21.83 -5.60 6.75
CA HIS A 220 21.47 -4.20 6.67
C HIS A 220 20.11 -3.97 7.30
N ILE A 221 20.08 -3.23 8.42
CA ILE A 221 18.85 -2.93 9.17
C ILE A 221 18.46 -1.47 8.92
N VAL A 222 17.45 -1.25 8.09
CA VAL A 222 16.95 0.10 7.80
C VAL A 222 15.78 0.42 8.73
N SER A 223 16.05 1.27 9.71
CA SER A 223 15.05 1.76 10.67
C SER A 223 15.58 3.00 11.39
N PRO A 224 14.73 3.99 11.74
CA PRO A 224 15.15 5.07 12.64
C PRO A 224 15.59 4.56 14.03
N HIS A 225 15.17 3.34 14.40
CA HIS A 225 15.48 2.70 15.68
C HIS A 225 16.46 1.53 15.53
N ALA A 226 17.15 1.41 14.39
CA ALA A 226 18.14 0.34 14.20
C ALA A 226 19.26 0.42 15.24
N GLU A 227 19.59 -0.70 15.86
CA GLU A 227 20.62 -0.80 16.88
C GLU A 227 21.91 -1.40 16.31
N ALA A 228 23.04 -1.06 16.93
CA ALA A 228 24.30 -1.74 16.68
C ALA A 228 24.24 -3.17 17.23
N GLY A 229 25.03 -4.06 16.66
CA GLY A 229 25.10 -5.47 17.04
C GLY A 229 26.47 -6.08 16.75
N PRO A 230 26.54 -7.37 16.44
CA PRO A 230 27.73 -7.99 15.90
C PRO A 230 28.29 -7.24 14.70
N SER A 231 29.56 -7.45 14.37
CA SER A 231 30.27 -6.72 13.30
C SER A 231 29.66 -6.85 11.90
N ASN A 232 28.80 -7.84 11.70
CA ASN A 232 28.04 -8.09 10.48
C ASN A 232 26.65 -7.41 10.44
N ILE A 233 26.30 -6.60 11.45
CA ILE A 233 25.07 -5.76 11.44
C ILE A 233 25.44 -4.35 11.06
N HIS A 234 24.76 -3.84 10.03
CA HIS A 234 24.91 -2.50 9.48
C HIS A 234 23.62 -1.69 9.70
N PRO A 235 23.53 -0.88 10.77
CA PRO A 235 22.33 -0.09 11.07
C PRO A 235 22.25 1.17 10.20
N HIS A 236 21.10 1.40 9.55
CA HIS A 236 20.82 2.57 8.71
C HIS A 236 19.66 3.38 9.29
N ARG A 237 19.96 4.43 10.07
CA ARG A 237 18.94 5.21 10.80
C ARG A 237 18.39 6.40 10.03
N GLY A 238 19.11 6.90 9.04
CA GLY A 238 18.77 8.12 8.31
C GLY A 238 18.11 7.92 6.96
N LEU A 239 17.95 6.66 6.51
CA LEU A 239 17.37 6.36 5.20
C LEU A 239 15.85 6.50 5.24
N THR A 240 15.30 7.22 4.28
CA THR A 240 13.85 7.42 4.10
C THR A 240 13.36 6.72 2.84
N SER A 241 12.07 6.43 2.77
CA SER A 241 11.42 5.69 1.66
C SER A 241 11.61 6.31 0.27
N ASP A 242 12.20 7.51 0.16
CA ASP A 242 12.38 8.19 -1.13
C ASP A 242 13.83 8.60 -1.37
N SER A 243 14.74 8.19 -0.48
CA SER A 243 16.15 8.52 -0.67
C SER A 243 16.78 7.62 -1.73
N LEU A 244 17.56 8.19 -2.64
CA LEU A 244 18.36 7.44 -3.61
C LEU A 244 19.35 6.51 -2.93
N ASP A 245 19.79 6.84 -1.71
CA ASP A 245 20.67 5.99 -0.92
C ASP A 245 19.97 4.69 -0.48
N LEU A 246 18.66 4.75 -0.17
CA LEU A 246 17.90 3.53 0.11
C LEU A 246 17.72 2.67 -1.15
N VAL A 247 17.45 3.30 -2.29
CA VAL A 247 17.37 2.61 -3.59
C VAL A 247 18.70 1.90 -3.88
N ARG A 248 19.83 2.63 -3.71
CA ARG A 248 21.16 2.08 -3.94
C ARG A 248 21.43 0.90 -3.01
N LEU A 249 21.25 1.08 -1.70
CA LEU A 249 21.44 0.01 -0.71
C LEU A 249 20.60 -1.22 -1.07
N THR A 250 19.31 -1.02 -1.39
CA THR A 250 18.43 -2.13 -1.76
C THR A 250 18.94 -2.88 -2.99
N SER A 251 19.38 -2.16 -4.02
CA SER A 251 19.90 -2.79 -5.25
C SER A 251 21.24 -3.50 -5.07
N GLU A 252 22.01 -3.15 -4.03
CA GLU A 252 23.27 -3.78 -3.66
C GLU A 252 23.06 -5.07 -2.83
N CYS A 253 21.91 -5.24 -2.19
CA CYS A 253 21.58 -6.42 -1.39
C CYS A 253 21.20 -7.64 -2.25
N ASP A 254 21.27 -8.82 -1.65
CA ASP A 254 21.02 -10.10 -2.32
C ASP A 254 19.67 -10.72 -1.97
N LEU A 255 19.16 -10.46 -0.77
CA LEU A 255 17.93 -11.04 -0.24
C LEU A 255 17.23 -10.06 0.68
N PHE A 256 15.92 -10.00 0.60
CA PHE A 256 15.08 -9.26 1.54
C PHE A 256 14.50 -10.20 2.60
N ILE A 257 14.55 -9.79 3.88
CA ILE A 257 14.00 -10.58 4.98
C ILE A 257 13.02 -9.74 5.80
N LEU A 258 11.81 -10.29 6.06
CA LEU A 258 10.77 -9.59 6.81
C LEU A 258 9.97 -10.56 7.69
N PRO A 259 10.44 -10.87 8.90
CA PRO A 259 9.76 -11.75 9.85
C PRO A 259 8.58 -11.03 10.54
N THR A 260 7.73 -10.37 9.76
CA THR A 260 6.68 -9.51 10.33
C THR A 260 5.62 -10.30 11.09
N ARG A 261 5.20 -9.77 12.22
CA ARG A 261 4.09 -10.30 13.03
C ARG A 261 2.74 -9.76 12.56
N ALA A 262 2.77 -8.58 11.92
CA ALA A 262 1.58 -7.95 11.37
C ALA A 262 1.95 -6.96 10.25
N ASP A 263 1.34 -7.14 9.10
CA ASP A 263 1.41 -6.22 7.96
C ASP A 263 0.24 -6.47 7.00
N ALA A 264 -0.32 -5.42 6.44
CA ALA A 264 -1.35 -5.54 5.42
C ALA A 264 -0.73 -5.60 4.00
N SER A 265 0.21 -4.69 3.71
CA SER A 265 0.87 -4.56 2.40
C SER A 265 2.21 -3.83 2.54
N PRO A 266 3.33 -4.54 2.79
CA PRO A 266 4.63 -3.93 3.01
C PRO A 266 5.23 -3.36 1.71
N ILE A 267 5.25 -2.04 1.58
CA ILE A 267 5.85 -1.33 0.44
C ILE A 267 7.32 -1.72 0.26
N ALA A 268 8.05 -1.90 1.36
CA ALA A 268 9.46 -2.31 1.33
C ALA A 268 9.69 -3.66 0.61
N ALA A 269 8.72 -4.60 0.68
CA ALA A 269 8.82 -5.86 -0.05
C ALA A 269 8.66 -5.64 -1.57
N LEU A 270 7.78 -4.71 -1.99
CA LEU A 270 7.65 -4.33 -3.39
C LEU A 270 8.91 -3.62 -3.91
N GLU A 271 9.49 -2.73 -3.11
CA GLU A 271 10.72 -2.00 -3.44
C GLU A 271 11.91 -2.96 -3.58
N ALA A 272 12.03 -3.92 -2.66
CA ALA A 272 13.04 -4.98 -2.74
C ALA A 272 12.84 -5.86 -3.98
N ALA A 273 11.63 -6.34 -4.23
CA ALA A 273 11.30 -7.14 -5.40
C ALA A 273 11.56 -6.39 -6.72
N ALA A 274 11.29 -5.08 -6.78
CA ALA A 274 11.60 -4.22 -7.91
C ALA A 274 13.12 -4.13 -8.18
N CYS A 275 13.94 -4.18 -7.14
CA CYS A 275 15.40 -4.26 -7.25
C CYS A 275 15.90 -5.69 -7.55
N GLY A 276 15.00 -6.66 -7.74
CA GLY A 276 15.36 -8.04 -8.06
C GLY A 276 15.80 -8.86 -6.85
N LEU A 277 15.42 -8.49 -5.63
CA LEU A 277 15.66 -9.28 -4.43
C LEU A 277 14.53 -10.29 -4.24
N PRO A 278 14.82 -11.58 -4.11
CA PRO A 278 13.85 -12.51 -3.57
C PRO A 278 13.62 -12.21 -2.08
N ALA A 279 12.53 -12.74 -1.50
CA ALA A 279 12.18 -12.44 -0.12
C ALA A 279 11.97 -13.69 0.72
N ILE A 280 12.34 -13.63 2.01
CA ILE A 280 11.85 -14.53 3.05
C ILE A 280 10.95 -13.71 3.97
N ILE A 281 9.66 -14.01 3.99
CA ILE A 281 8.69 -13.22 4.74
C ILE A 281 7.68 -14.09 5.49
N THR A 282 7.01 -13.50 6.49
CA THR A 282 5.85 -14.13 7.12
C THR A 282 4.59 -13.79 6.33
N GLY A 283 3.74 -14.78 6.02
CA GLY A 283 2.51 -14.61 5.27
C GLY A 283 1.39 -14.01 6.10
N ARG A 284 1.36 -12.70 6.26
CA ARG A 284 0.32 -11.93 6.96
C ARG A 284 -0.37 -10.95 5.99
N GLY A 285 -1.69 -10.78 6.12
CA GLY A 285 -2.44 -9.85 5.29
C GLY A 285 -2.30 -10.12 3.78
N GLY A 286 -2.16 -9.06 2.99
CA GLY A 286 -1.99 -9.12 1.53
C GLY A 286 -0.56 -9.47 1.06
N ILE A 287 0.35 -9.82 1.96
CA ILE A 287 1.76 -10.11 1.63
C ILE A 287 1.91 -11.21 0.58
N ARG A 288 1.05 -12.24 0.61
CA ARG A 288 1.08 -13.37 -0.35
C ARG A 288 0.81 -12.95 -1.80
N GLU A 289 0.29 -11.75 -2.00
CA GLU A 289 0.08 -11.17 -3.32
C GLU A 289 1.31 -10.41 -3.84
N ILE A 290 2.21 -10.03 -2.91
CA ILE A 290 3.49 -9.37 -3.23
C ILE A 290 4.59 -10.41 -3.44
N VAL A 291 4.63 -11.44 -2.58
CA VAL A 291 5.63 -12.50 -2.65
C VAL A 291 4.93 -13.83 -2.93
N VAL A 292 5.19 -14.38 -4.10
CA VAL A 292 4.67 -15.69 -4.54
C VAL A 292 5.57 -16.77 -3.96
N ASP A 293 4.99 -17.60 -3.07
CA ASP A 293 5.72 -18.68 -2.41
C ASP A 293 6.32 -19.67 -3.41
N GLY A 294 7.62 -19.99 -3.25
CA GLY A 294 8.37 -20.82 -4.18
C GLY A 294 8.75 -20.16 -5.49
N GLY A 295 8.07 -19.07 -5.89
CA GLY A 295 8.29 -18.34 -7.15
C GLY A 295 9.20 -17.12 -6.99
N THR A 296 8.77 -16.14 -6.20
CA THR A 296 9.51 -14.88 -6.01
C THR A 296 10.18 -14.78 -4.64
N GLY A 297 9.95 -15.76 -3.79
CA GLY A 297 10.49 -15.81 -2.43
C GLY A 297 9.98 -17.03 -1.68
N THR A 298 10.09 -17.00 -0.35
CA THR A 298 9.51 -17.97 0.58
C THR A 298 8.56 -17.26 1.53
N VAL A 299 7.32 -17.77 1.66
CA VAL A 299 6.29 -17.23 2.54
C VAL A 299 6.07 -18.18 3.71
N LEU A 300 6.64 -17.86 4.84
CA LEU A 300 6.54 -18.66 6.06
C LEU A 300 5.19 -18.42 6.77
N PRO A 301 4.59 -19.45 7.39
CA PRO A 301 3.30 -19.32 8.07
C PRO A 301 3.38 -18.49 9.35
N GLU A 302 4.54 -18.48 10.01
CA GLU A 302 4.74 -17.82 11.30
C GLU A 302 6.12 -17.16 11.38
N SER A 303 6.20 -16.12 12.23
CA SER A 303 7.44 -15.41 12.55
C SER A 303 8.19 -16.17 13.65
N LYS A 304 8.84 -17.28 13.27
CA LYS A 304 9.64 -18.12 14.13
C LYS A 304 11.11 -18.15 13.68
N PHE A 305 12.02 -18.02 14.63
CA PHE A 305 13.47 -17.98 14.37
C PHE A 305 13.94 -19.18 13.54
N GLU A 306 13.60 -20.40 13.95
CA GLU A 306 14.10 -21.64 13.33
C GLU A 306 13.66 -21.77 11.85
N ALA A 307 12.47 -21.27 11.52
CA ALA A 307 11.97 -21.28 10.15
C ALA A 307 12.76 -20.30 9.27
N PHE A 308 13.03 -19.10 9.77
CA PHE A 308 13.83 -18.09 9.06
C PHE A 308 15.29 -18.53 8.95
N GLU A 309 15.85 -19.12 9.99
CA GLU A 309 17.20 -19.67 10.00
C GLU A 309 17.41 -20.76 8.94
N LYS A 310 16.48 -21.70 8.85
CA LYS A 310 16.49 -22.77 7.85
C LYS A 310 16.41 -22.22 6.43
N GLU A 311 15.45 -21.32 6.17
CA GLU A 311 15.27 -20.76 4.85
C GLU A 311 16.45 -19.87 4.43
N LEU A 312 16.99 -19.06 5.33
CA LEU A 312 18.18 -18.25 5.05
C LEU A 312 19.36 -19.16 4.65
N SER A 313 19.61 -20.24 5.39
CA SER A 313 20.65 -21.22 5.02
C SER A 313 20.41 -21.78 3.62
N THR A 314 19.17 -22.18 3.31
CA THR A 314 18.80 -22.71 1.97
C THR A 314 19.11 -21.71 0.84
N TYR A 315 18.82 -20.42 1.05
CA TYR A 315 19.14 -19.38 0.04
C TYR A 315 20.63 -19.12 -0.10
N LEU A 316 21.38 -19.17 1.01
CA LEU A 316 22.83 -18.97 0.99
C LEU A 316 23.56 -20.11 0.29
N ASP A 317 23.07 -21.34 0.44
CA ASP A 317 23.64 -22.54 -0.18
C ASP A 317 23.27 -22.70 -1.66
N ASN A 318 22.27 -21.92 -2.16
CA ASN A 318 21.78 -22.07 -3.53
C ASN A 318 21.73 -20.72 -4.27
N SER A 319 22.85 -20.33 -4.85
CA SER A 319 22.99 -19.06 -5.58
C SER A 319 22.10 -18.97 -6.83
N ASP A 320 21.81 -20.09 -7.50
CA ASP A 320 20.96 -20.11 -8.70
C ASP A 320 19.51 -19.90 -8.34
N MET A 321 19.03 -20.49 -7.26
CA MET A 321 17.70 -20.25 -6.71
C MET A 321 17.55 -18.78 -6.28
N LEU A 322 18.53 -18.23 -5.58
CA LEU A 322 18.56 -16.84 -5.15
C LEU A 322 18.40 -15.90 -6.37
N ALA A 323 19.24 -16.09 -7.38
CA ALA A 323 19.21 -15.27 -8.60
C ALA A 323 17.94 -15.49 -9.42
N GLY A 324 17.47 -16.74 -9.55
CA GLY A 324 16.25 -17.09 -10.29
C GLY A 324 15.00 -16.45 -9.68
N ARG A 325 14.81 -16.63 -8.38
CA ARG A 325 13.67 -16.02 -7.66
C ARG A 325 13.72 -14.50 -7.66
N GLY A 326 14.93 -13.90 -7.61
CA GLY A 326 15.09 -12.45 -7.73
C GLY A 326 14.64 -11.91 -9.09
N ARG A 327 14.99 -12.59 -10.21
CA ARG A 327 14.47 -12.23 -11.54
C ARG A 327 12.94 -12.37 -11.61
N CYS A 328 12.38 -13.44 -11.06
CA CYS A 328 10.93 -13.63 -10.99
C CYS A 328 10.25 -12.53 -10.15
N ALA A 329 10.85 -12.12 -9.04
CA ALA A 329 10.34 -11.04 -8.18
C ALA A 329 10.26 -9.72 -8.95
N ARG A 330 11.31 -9.36 -9.70
CA ARG A 330 11.32 -8.17 -10.57
C ARG A 330 10.19 -8.23 -11.61
N LEU A 331 10.09 -9.32 -12.35
CA LEU A 331 9.05 -9.49 -13.38
C LEU A 331 7.64 -9.42 -12.79
N HIS A 332 7.42 -10.03 -11.63
CA HIS A 332 6.13 -9.98 -10.94
C HIS A 332 5.72 -8.53 -10.62
N VAL A 333 6.64 -7.73 -10.11
CA VAL A 333 6.37 -6.31 -9.78
C VAL A 333 6.12 -5.49 -11.05
N GLU A 334 6.91 -5.68 -12.10
CA GLU A 334 6.71 -4.98 -13.39
C GLU A 334 5.31 -5.24 -13.97
N GLN A 335 4.84 -6.48 -13.86
CA GLN A 335 3.54 -6.88 -14.39
C GLN A 335 2.36 -6.42 -13.52
N ASN A 336 2.50 -6.45 -12.21
CA ASN A 336 1.37 -6.30 -11.29
C ASN A 336 1.37 -4.99 -10.49
N ASN A 337 2.55 -4.42 -10.22
CA ASN A 337 2.73 -3.30 -9.30
C ASN A 337 3.46 -2.10 -9.94
N SER A 338 3.49 -2.02 -11.27
CA SER A 338 4.10 -0.88 -11.95
C SER A 338 3.25 0.38 -11.82
N LYS A 339 3.92 1.54 -11.80
CA LYS A 339 3.26 2.86 -11.78
C LYS A 339 2.27 3.02 -12.93
N THR A 340 2.66 2.64 -14.13
CA THR A 340 1.81 2.75 -15.34
C THR A 340 0.50 1.99 -15.16
N ARG A 341 0.55 0.72 -14.71
CA ARG A 341 -0.65 -0.08 -14.48
C ARG A 341 -1.53 0.51 -13.39
N HIS A 342 -0.94 0.92 -12.26
CA HIS A 342 -1.66 1.55 -11.15
C HIS A 342 -2.40 2.79 -11.62
N MET A 343 -1.72 3.69 -12.33
CA MET A 343 -2.33 4.93 -12.81
C MET A 343 -3.41 4.70 -13.86
N GLN A 344 -3.26 3.73 -14.75
CA GLN A 344 -4.32 3.35 -15.69
C GLN A 344 -5.61 2.94 -14.98
N ILE A 345 -5.51 2.08 -13.95
CA ILE A 345 -6.68 1.66 -13.16
C ILE A 345 -7.27 2.85 -12.40
N LEU A 346 -6.44 3.62 -11.71
CA LEU A 346 -6.89 4.75 -10.88
C LEU A 346 -7.58 5.83 -11.73
N HIS A 347 -7.01 6.21 -12.86
CA HIS A 347 -7.62 7.16 -13.81
C HIS A 347 -8.98 6.64 -14.35
N GLY A 348 -9.06 5.35 -14.68
CA GLY A 348 -10.32 4.72 -15.11
C GLY A 348 -11.42 4.79 -14.04
N VAL A 349 -11.04 4.57 -12.76
CA VAL A 349 -11.99 4.66 -11.64
C VAL A 349 -12.43 6.10 -11.39
N ILE A 350 -11.51 7.06 -11.40
CA ILE A 350 -11.84 8.49 -11.25
C ILE A 350 -12.78 8.95 -12.36
N ALA A 351 -12.52 8.54 -13.61
CA ALA A 351 -13.38 8.88 -14.75
C ALA A 351 -14.78 8.27 -14.59
N ARG A 352 -14.91 7.00 -14.20
CA ARG A 352 -16.22 6.35 -13.92
C ARG A 352 -17.00 7.09 -12.82
N ALA A 353 -16.32 7.46 -11.74
CA ALA A 353 -16.94 8.22 -10.66
C ALA A 353 -17.44 9.59 -11.14
N ALA A 354 -16.68 10.30 -11.96
CA ALA A 354 -17.05 11.61 -12.50
C ALA A 354 -18.26 11.53 -13.44
N VAL A 355 -18.33 10.51 -14.30
CA VAL A 355 -19.50 10.30 -15.19
C VAL A 355 -20.76 10.03 -14.38
N SER A 356 -20.70 9.22 -13.33
CA SER A 356 -21.88 8.93 -12.49
C SER A 356 -22.40 10.13 -11.71
N VAL A 357 -21.60 11.18 -11.54
CA VAL A 357 -22.04 12.48 -11.00
C VAL A 357 -22.95 13.22 -12.01
N GLN A 358 -22.62 13.14 -13.30
CA GLN A 358 -23.28 13.91 -14.36
C GLN A 358 -24.58 13.27 -14.86
N SER A 359 -24.72 11.94 -14.75
CA SER A 359 -25.87 11.18 -15.26
C SER A 359 -26.41 10.21 -14.20
N PRO A 360 -27.22 10.68 -13.25
CA PRO A 360 -27.74 9.83 -12.18
C PRO A 360 -28.67 8.69 -12.66
N THR A 361 -29.12 8.72 -13.92
CA THR A 361 -30.13 7.80 -14.48
C THR A 361 -29.70 7.00 -15.70
N ALA A 362 -28.45 7.16 -16.19
CA ALA A 362 -27.97 6.37 -17.32
C ALA A 362 -27.42 5.00 -16.86
N GLY A 363 -27.98 3.93 -17.42
CA GLY A 363 -27.52 2.56 -17.14
C GLY A 363 -26.05 2.38 -17.50
N VAL A 364 -25.32 1.71 -16.64
CA VAL A 364 -23.86 1.56 -16.61
C VAL A 364 -23.28 0.88 -17.88
N ALA A 365 -24.10 0.23 -18.71
CA ALA A 365 -23.65 -0.61 -19.82
C ALA A 365 -23.09 0.15 -21.05
N ASP A 366 -23.62 1.31 -21.38
CA ASP A 366 -23.20 2.03 -22.59
C ASP A 366 -21.99 2.93 -22.38
N THR A 367 -21.81 3.45 -21.17
CA THR A 367 -20.74 4.39 -20.84
C THR A 367 -19.37 3.71 -20.70
N VAL A 368 -19.36 2.41 -20.35
CA VAL A 368 -18.11 1.61 -20.24
C VAL A 368 -17.46 1.38 -21.60
N ARG A 369 -18.25 1.24 -22.68
CA ARG A 369 -17.72 1.08 -24.05
C ARG A 369 -17.04 2.34 -24.58
N GLU A 370 -17.57 3.52 -24.25
CA GLU A 370 -16.96 4.79 -24.68
C GLU A 370 -15.68 5.12 -23.90
N ALA A 371 -15.63 4.85 -22.60
CA ALA A 371 -14.45 5.09 -21.77
C ALA A 371 -13.27 4.18 -22.16
N ILE A 372 -13.53 2.91 -22.48
CA ILE A 372 -12.51 1.96 -22.97
C ILE A 372 -12.00 2.38 -24.35
N GLY A 373 -12.86 2.89 -25.22
CA GLY A 373 -12.47 3.40 -26.55
C GLY A 373 -11.61 4.65 -26.50
N ALA A 374 -11.82 5.53 -25.49
CA ALA A 374 -11.01 6.73 -25.30
C ALA A 374 -9.60 6.42 -24.76
N THR A 375 -9.48 5.44 -23.89
CA THR A 375 -8.18 5.02 -23.30
C THR A 375 -7.29 4.35 -24.36
N ARG A 376 -7.88 3.59 -25.27
CA ARG A 376 -7.14 2.96 -26.39
C ARG A 376 -6.51 3.97 -27.36
N ARG A 377 -7.18 5.10 -27.58
CA ARG A 377 -6.68 6.16 -28.50
C ARG A 377 -5.56 7.01 -27.92
N VAL A 378 -5.41 7.07 -26.58
CA VAL A 378 -4.30 7.79 -25.93
C VAL A 378 -3.01 6.98 -25.95
N THR A 379 -3.11 5.65 -25.93
CA THR A 379 -1.94 4.76 -26.03
C THR A 379 -1.40 4.60 -27.46
N GLU A 380 -2.23 4.80 -28.49
CA GLU A 380 -1.81 4.73 -29.89
C GLU A 380 -1.17 6.02 -30.41
N SER A 381 -1.26 7.14 -29.70
CA SER A 381 -0.63 8.42 -30.08
C SER A 381 0.68 8.73 -29.34
N ALA A 382 1.17 7.81 -28.55
CA ALA A 382 2.40 7.95 -27.75
C ALA A 382 3.47 6.89 -28.10
N ILE A 383 3.35 6.27 -29.29
CA ILE A 383 4.41 5.43 -29.91
C ILE A 383 4.97 6.18 -31.11
#